data_a53c7741bc248a7233a6b0d4a9787fbb
#
_entry.id   a53c7741bc248a7233a6b0d4a9787fbb
#
_cell.length_a   1.000
_cell.length_b   1.000
_cell.length_c   1.000
_cell.angle_alpha   90.00
_cell.angle_beta   90.00
_cell.angle_gamma   90.00
#
_symmetry.space_group_name_H-M   'P 1'
#
loop_
_entity.id
_entity.type
_entity.pdbx_description
1 polymer ?
#
loop_
_entity_poly.entity_id
_entity_poly.type
_entity_poly.pdbx_seq_one_letter_code
_entity_poly.pdbx_strand_id
1 'polypeptide(L)'
;DLKTPAQAAAEAKGERDRIFAHCYGLYDAHLKACNVLDFDDLILLPTLLLQRNEEVRERWQNKIRYLLVDEYQDTNTSQYELVKLLVGSRARFTVVGDDDQSIYSWRGARPQNLVLLSQDFPALKVIKLEQNYRSSGRILKAANILIANNPHVFEKRLFSELGYGTELKVLSANNEEHEAERVTGELIAHHFVNKTQYKDYAILYRGNHQSREIGRASCR
;
A
#
# COMPACT_ATOMS: atom_id res chain seq x y z
N ASP A 1 -10.55 6.91 -11.11
CA ASP A 1 -11.80 6.56 -11.80
C ASP A 1 -11.49 6.05 -13.20
N LEU A 2 -12.18 4.96 -13.62
CA LEU A 2 -12.06 4.40 -14.97
C LEU A 2 -12.87 5.22 -16.00
N LYS A 3 -12.49 6.48 -16.19
CA LYS A 3 -13.22 7.40 -17.09
C LYS A 3 -12.30 7.92 -18.18
N THR A 4 -12.79 7.83 -19.40
CA THR A 4 -12.17 8.53 -20.54
C THR A 4 -12.48 10.03 -20.48
N PRO A 5 -11.72 10.90 -21.18
CA PRO A 5 -12.03 12.32 -21.27
C PRO A 5 -13.47 12.59 -21.74
N ALA A 6 -13.97 11.81 -22.71
CA ALA A 6 -15.34 11.94 -23.21
C ALA A 6 -16.38 11.62 -22.12
N GLN A 7 -16.16 10.58 -21.30
CA GLN A 7 -17.03 10.26 -20.18
C GLN A 7 -16.97 11.32 -19.08
N ALA A 8 -15.78 11.82 -18.78
CA ALA A 8 -15.61 12.90 -17.81
C ALA A 8 -16.36 14.18 -18.26
N ALA A 9 -16.32 14.50 -19.56
CA ALA A 9 -17.06 15.63 -20.12
C ALA A 9 -18.58 15.42 -20.06
N ALA A 10 -19.05 14.21 -20.35
CA ALA A 10 -20.49 13.89 -20.33
C ALA A 10 -21.08 13.92 -18.91
N GLU A 11 -20.30 13.60 -17.90
CA GLU A 11 -20.71 13.54 -16.50
C GLU A 11 -20.50 14.87 -15.74
N ALA A 12 -19.86 15.87 -16.36
CA ALA A 12 -19.55 17.16 -15.74
C ALA A 12 -20.83 17.92 -15.36
N LYS A 13 -21.03 18.19 -14.06
CA LYS A 13 -22.25 18.84 -13.52
C LYS A 13 -22.10 20.35 -13.34
N GLY A 14 -20.89 20.86 -13.17
CA GLY A 14 -20.60 22.26 -12.88
C GLY A 14 -19.52 22.84 -13.80
N GLU A 15 -19.30 24.15 -13.70
CA GLU A 15 -18.28 24.84 -14.49
C GLU A 15 -16.87 24.30 -14.22
N ARG A 16 -16.56 24.05 -12.93
CA ARG A 16 -15.28 23.46 -12.50
C ARG A 16 -15.06 22.08 -13.12
N ASP A 17 -16.08 21.21 -13.12
CA ASP A 17 -15.98 19.87 -13.68
C ASP A 17 -15.75 19.92 -15.20
N ARG A 18 -16.40 20.88 -15.90
CA ARG A 18 -16.20 21.11 -17.34
C ARG A 18 -14.78 21.54 -17.65
N ILE A 19 -14.21 22.45 -16.84
CA ILE A 19 -12.81 22.89 -16.99
C ILE A 19 -11.88 21.69 -16.81
N PHE A 20 -12.07 20.89 -15.76
CA PHE A 20 -11.24 19.69 -15.56
C PHE A 20 -11.37 18.68 -16.69
N ALA A 21 -12.59 18.40 -17.15
CA ALA A 21 -12.81 17.50 -18.27
C ALA A 21 -12.16 18.00 -19.56
N HIS A 22 -12.22 19.31 -19.80
CA HIS A 22 -11.54 19.94 -20.95
C HIS A 22 -10.02 19.82 -20.84
N CYS A 23 -9.43 20.17 -19.69
CA CYS A 23 -7.99 20.00 -19.45
C CYS A 23 -7.55 18.54 -19.59
N TYR A 24 -8.35 17.60 -19.09
CA TYR A 24 -8.09 16.17 -19.24
C TYR A 24 -8.08 15.77 -20.72
N GLY A 25 -9.04 16.27 -21.52
CA GLY A 25 -9.07 16.02 -22.96
C GLY A 25 -7.83 16.54 -23.70
N LEU A 26 -7.37 17.75 -23.35
CA LEU A 26 -6.13 18.33 -23.92
C LEU A 26 -4.90 17.53 -23.50
N TYR A 27 -4.82 17.12 -22.25
CA TYR A 27 -3.72 16.29 -21.71
C TYR A 27 -3.64 14.95 -22.43
N ASP A 28 -4.76 14.21 -22.52
CA ASP A 28 -4.84 12.93 -23.23
C ASP A 28 -4.46 13.06 -24.72
N ALA A 29 -4.93 14.13 -25.39
CA ALA A 29 -4.55 14.40 -26.76
C ALA A 29 -3.04 14.67 -26.92
N HIS A 30 -2.44 15.37 -25.95
CA HIS A 30 -1.01 15.63 -25.94
C HIS A 30 -0.18 14.36 -25.72
N LEU A 31 -0.56 13.50 -24.77
CA LEU A 31 0.08 12.18 -24.56
C LEU A 31 0.05 11.35 -25.85
N LYS A 32 -1.11 11.31 -26.52
CA LYS A 32 -1.28 10.60 -27.80
C LYS A 32 -0.40 11.17 -28.91
N ALA A 33 -0.33 12.50 -29.01
CA ALA A 33 0.52 13.19 -30.00
C ALA A 33 2.02 12.88 -29.78
N CYS A 34 2.43 12.74 -28.52
CA CYS A 34 3.78 12.36 -28.15
C CYS A 34 4.03 10.86 -28.20
N ASN A 35 3.00 10.03 -28.43
CA ASN A 35 3.03 8.56 -28.36
C ASN A 35 3.60 8.04 -27.03
N VAL A 36 3.15 8.63 -25.93
CA VAL A 36 3.53 8.27 -24.56
C VAL A 36 2.31 7.96 -23.73
N LEU A 37 2.52 7.27 -22.60
CA LEU A 37 1.52 6.94 -21.61
C LEU A 37 1.97 7.49 -20.25
N ASP A 38 1.03 7.85 -19.40
CA ASP A 38 1.29 8.10 -18.00
C ASP A 38 1.03 6.84 -17.12
N PHE A 39 1.27 6.97 -15.82
CA PHE A 39 1.06 5.85 -14.91
C PHE A 39 -0.40 5.43 -14.75
N ASP A 40 -1.34 6.38 -14.89
CA ASP A 40 -2.76 6.08 -14.80
C ASP A 40 -3.23 5.32 -16.05
N ASP A 41 -2.67 5.62 -17.21
CA ASP A 41 -2.93 4.90 -18.46
C ASP A 41 -2.53 3.43 -18.40
N LEU A 42 -1.49 3.09 -17.63
CA LEU A 42 -1.06 1.69 -17.46
C LEU A 42 -2.12 0.80 -16.78
N ILE A 43 -3.07 1.42 -16.10
CA ILE A 43 -4.22 0.73 -15.49
C ILE A 43 -5.49 0.96 -16.31
N LEU A 44 -5.76 2.21 -16.69
CA LEU A 44 -6.97 2.61 -17.40
C LEU A 44 -7.10 1.91 -18.75
N LEU A 45 -6.08 2.03 -19.61
CA LEU A 45 -6.16 1.52 -20.98
C LEU A 45 -6.30 0.00 -21.06
N PRO A 46 -5.50 -0.82 -20.31
CA PRO A 46 -5.71 -2.26 -20.25
C PRO A 46 -7.09 -2.63 -19.72
N THR A 47 -7.59 -1.95 -18.69
CA THR A 47 -8.91 -2.21 -18.14
C THR A 47 -10.00 -1.98 -19.19
N LEU A 48 -9.98 -0.84 -19.86
CA LEU A 48 -10.93 -0.52 -20.94
C LEU A 48 -10.82 -1.49 -22.13
N LEU A 49 -9.59 -1.88 -22.49
CA LEU A 49 -9.37 -2.86 -23.57
C LEU A 49 -10.00 -4.21 -23.23
N LEU A 50 -9.75 -4.72 -22.02
CA LEU A 50 -10.27 -6.00 -21.56
C LEU A 50 -11.79 -5.96 -21.35
N GLN A 51 -12.37 -4.82 -20.98
CA GLN A 51 -13.82 -4.66 -20.91
C GLN A 51 -14.49 -4.70 -22.28
N ARG A 52 -13.89 -4.06 -23.28
CA ARG A 52 -14.49 -3.86 -24.59
C ARG A 52 -14.20 -4.96 -25.61
N ASN A 53 -13.12 -5.71 -25.40
CA ASN A 53 -12.67 -6.73 -26.35
C ASN A 53 -12.56 -8.08 -25.64
N GLU A 54 -13.56 -8.92 -25.92
CA GLU A 54 -13.69 -10.25 -25.32
C GLU A 54 -12.56 -11.19 -25.74
N GLU A 55 -12.16 -11.17 -27.01
CA GLU A 55 -11.08 -12.02 -27.54
C GLU A 55 -9.75 -11.71 -26.83
N VAL A 56 -9.42 -10.43 -26.67
CA VAL A 56 -8.21 -10.00 -25.95
C VAL A 56 -8.30 -10.42 -24.48
N ARG A 57 -9.47 -10.24 -23.84
CA ARG A 57 -9.70 -10.64 -22.46
C ARG A 57 -9.50 -12.15 -22.28
N GLU A 58 -10.12 -12.98 -23.10
CA GLU A 58 -9.98 -14.43 -23.06
C GLU A 58 -8.53 -14.87 -23.31
N ARG A 59 -7.86 -14.25 -24.26
CA ARG A 59 -6.43 -14.50 -24.52
C ARG A 59 -5.58 -14.27 -23.28
N TRP A 60 -5.79 -13.18 -22.58
CA TRP A 60 -5.04 -12.86 -21.36
C TRP A 60 -5.41 -13.78 -20.21
N GLN A 61 -6.71 -14.08 -20.00
CA GLN A 61 -7.18 -15.05 -19.02
C GLN A 61 -6.61 -16.46 -19.29
N ASN A 62 -6.43 -16.85 -20.54
CA ASN A 62 -5.81 -18.12 -20.91
C ASN A 62 -4.31 -18.14 -20.68
N LYS A 63 -3.64 -17.00 -20.86
CA LYS A 63 -2.21 -16.86 -20.62
C LYS A 63 -1.87 -16.86 -19.13
N ILE A 64 -2.70 -16.20 -18.31
CA ILE A 64 -2.51 -16.11 -16.86
C ILE A 64 -3.12 -17.36 -16.22
N ARG A 65 -2.27 -18.32 -15.88
CA ARG A 65 -2.71 -19.57 -15.24
C ARG A 65 -3.09 -19.38 -13.78
N TYR A 66 -2.42 -18.48 -13.08
CA TYR A 66 -2.63 -18.13 -11.68
C TYR A 66 -2.16 -16.70 -11.43
N LEU A 67 -2.94 -15.90 -10.75
CA LEU A 67 -2.62 -14.52 -10.43
C LEU A 67 -2.27 -14.39 -8.94
N LEU A 68 -1.14 -13.78 -8.64
CA LEU A 68 -0.75 -13.41 -7.28
C LEU A 68 -0.73 -11.89 -7.18
N VAL A 69 -1.39 -11.34 -6.18
CA VAL A 69 -1.42 -9.89 -5.91
C VAL A 69 -1.03 -9.67 -4.46
N ASP A 70 -0.01 -8.87 -4.25
CA ASP A 70 0.47 -8.47 -2.92
C ASP A 70 -0.01 -7.06 -2.58
N GLU A 71 0.04 -6.70 -1.30
CA GLU A 71 -0.37 -5.39 -0.76
C GLU A 71 -1.77 -4.95 -1.25
N TYR A 72 -2.70 -5.90 -1.23
CA TYR A 72 -4.01 -5.70 -1.86
C TYR A 72 -4.85 -4.58 -1.23
N GLN A 73 -4.61 -4.24 0.04
CA GLN A 73 -5.24 -3.12 0.74
C GLN A 73 -4.95 -1.76 0.11
N ASP A 74 -3.86 -1.65 -0.66
CA ASP A 74 -3.45 -0.42 -1.32
C ASP A 74 -4.03 -0.26 -2.74
N THR A 75 -4.84 -1.24 -3.18
CA THR A 75 -5.50 -1.19 -4.47
C THR A 75 -6.64 -0.17 -4.49
N ASN A 76 -6.73 0.57 -5.59
CA ASN A 76 -7.88 1.43 -5.89
C ASN A 76 -8.94 0.66 -6.70
N THR A 77 -10.08 1.31 -6.96
CA THR A 77 -11.19 0.71 -7.70
C THR A 77 -10.79 0.26 -9.12
N SER A 78 -9.93 1.03 -9.79
CA SER A 78 -9.50 0.72 -11.16
C SER A 78 -8.62 -0.53 -11.21
N GLN A 79 -7.71 -0.65 -10.26
CA GLN A 79 -6.86 -1.85 -10.10
C GLN A 79 -7.70 -3.07 -9.71
N TYR A 80 -8.70 -2.91 -8.85
CA TYR A 80 -9.65 -3.97 -8.51
C TYR A 80 -10.36 -4.51 -9.75
N GLU A 81 -10.91 -3.63 -10.60
CA GLU A 81 -11.57 -4.03 -11.83
C GLU A 81 -10.61 -4.73 -12.81
N LEU A 82 -9.38 -4.26 -12.94
CA LEU A 82 -8.37 -4.92 -13.76
C LEU A 82 -8.08 -6.34 -13.28
N VAL A 83 -7.94 -6.55 -11.97
CA VAL A 83 -7.75 -7.88 -11.37
C VAL A 83 -8.92 -8.79 -11.70
N LYS A 84 -10.16 -8.33 -11.55
CA LYS A 84 -11.36 -9.12 -11.89
C LYS A 84 -11.39 -9.55 -13.36
N LEU A 85 -11.07 -8.64 -14.27
CA LEU A 85 -11.03 -8.92 -15.71
C LEU A 85 -9.94 -9.95 -16.06
N LEU A 86 -8.79 -9.90 -15.40
CA LEU A 86 -7.69 -10.85 -15.63
C LEU A 86 -7.97 -12.23 -15.05
N VAL A 87 -8.60 -12.27 -13.87
CA VAL A 87 -8.93 -13.53 -13.18
C VAL A 87 -10.07 -14.27 -13.89
N GLY A 88 -11.11 -13.56 -14.29
CA GLY A 88 -12.28 -14.10 -14.95
C GLY A 88 -13.01 -15.17 -14.13
N SER A 89 -13.82 -15.99 -14.83
CA SER A 89 -14.64 -17.03 -14.20
C SER A 89 -13.86 -18.21 -13.60
N ARG A 90 -12.59 -18.38 -14.00
CA ARG A 90 -11.74 -19.47 -13.45
C ARG A 90 -11.34 -19.20 -11.99
N ALA A 91 -11.35 -17.96 -11.54
CA ALA A 91 -11.07 -17.55 -10.18
C ALA A 91 -9.78 -18.16 -9.59
N ARG A 92 -8.72 -18.28 -10.41
CA ARG A 92 -7.43 -18.84 -9.99
C ARG A 92 -6.48 -17.70 -9.57
N PHE A 93 -6.60 -17.29 -8.32
CA PHE A 93 -5.78 -16.22 -7.79
C PHE A 93 -5.57 -16.35 -6.28
N THR A 94 -4.57 -15.67 -5.80
CA THR A 94 -4.36 -15.39 -4.37
C THR A 94 -4.04 -13.90 -4.22
N VAL A 95 -4.68 -13.25 -3.29
CA VAL A 95 -4.33 -11.91 -2.86
C VAL A 95 -3.82 -11.96 -1.44
N VAL A 96 -2.82 -11.15 -1.14
CA VAL A 96 -2.27 -10.95 0.21
C VAL A 96 -2.43 -9.48 0.56
N GLY A 97 -2.86 -9.20 1.76
CA GLY A 97 -3.06 -7.84 2.22
C GLY A 97 -3.32 -7.76 3.71
N ASP A 98 -3.15 -6.58 4.25
CA ASP A 98 -3.37 -6.24 5.63
C ASP A 98 -4.11 -4.90 5.70
N ASP A 99 -5.40 -4.93 6.02
CA ASP A 99 -6.26 -3.74 6.07
C ASP A 99 -5.75 -2.68 7.05
N ASP A 100 -5.06 -3.09 8.12
CA ASP A 100 -4.45 -2.19 9.09
C ASP A 100 -3.20 -1.46 8.56
N GLN A 101 -2.62 -1.92 7.45
CA GLN A 101 -1.49 -1.29 6.78
C GLN A 101 -1.89 -0.38 5.61
N SER A 102 -3.18 -0.16 5.37
CA SER A 102 -3.67 0.73 4.31
C SER A 102 -3.39 2.19 4.65
N ILE A 103 -2.30 2.74 4.12
CA ILE A 103 -1.87 4.13 4.33
C ILE A 103 -1.94 4.99 3.07
N TYR A 104 -2.47 4.46 1.96
CA TYR A 104 -2.55 5.13 0.66
C TYR A 104 -3.97 5.57 0.27
N SER A 105 -4.85 5.82 1.25
CA SER A 105 -6.22 6.33 1.00
C SER A 105 -6.22 7.64 0.19
N TRP A 106 -5.23 8.50 0.40
CA TRP A 106 -5.03 9.74 -0.35
C TRP A 106 -4.68 9.52 -1.84
N ARG A 107 -4.26 8.31 -2.23
CA ARG A 107 -4.11 7.85 -3.61
C ARG A 107 -5.30 7.05 -4.12
N GLY A 108 -6.38 6.98 -3.36
CA GLY A 108 -7.60 6.26 -3.71
C GLY A 108 -7.57 4.77 -3.34
N ALA A 109 -6.61 4.33 -2.52
CA ALA A 109 -6.61 2.98 -1.96
C ALA A 109 -7.89 2.72 -1.16
N ARG A 110 -8.42 1.52 -1.31
CA ARG A 110 -9.67 1.08 -0.67
C ARG A 110 -9.49 -0.29 -0.04
N PRO A 111 -9.22 -0.38 1.27
CA PRO A 111 -9.14 -1.67 1.97
C PRO A 111 -10.45 -2.46 1.87
N GLN A 112 -11.59 -1.78 1.62
CA GLN A 112 -12.89 -2.42 1.34
C GLN A 112 -12.84 -3.33 0.10
N ASN A 113 -11.87 -3.18 -0.80
CA ASN A 113 -11.68 -4.10 -1.92
C ASN A 113 -11.45 -5.55 -1.44
N LEU A 114 -10.90 -5.74 -0.23
CA LEU A 114 -10.77 -7.06 0.41
C LEU A 114 -12.15 -7.68 0.74
N VAL A 115 -13.11 -6.86 1.15
CA VAL A 115 -14.50 -7.32 1.40
C VAL A 115 -15.21 -7.66 0.09
N LEU A 116 -15.04 -6.80 -0.92
CA LEU A 116 -15.67 -6.98 -2.23
C LEU A 116 -15.25 -8.29 -2.89
N LEU A 117 -14.02 -8.76 -2.65
CA LEU A 117 -13.56 -10.07 -3.14
C LEU A 117 -14.45 -11.22 -2.67
N SER A 118 -14.87 -11.20 -1.40
CA SER A 118 -15.74 -12.26 -0.86
C SER A 118 -17.14 -12.22 -1.47
N GLN A 119 -17.59 -11.04 -1.92
CA GLN A 119 -18.87 -10.87 -2.61
C GLN A 119 -18.79 -11.31 -4.08
N ASP A 120 -17.74 -10.90 -4.78
CA ASP A 120 -17.54 -11.22 -6.19
C ASP A 120 -17.07 -12.67 -6.43
N PHE A 121 -16.41 -13.27 -5.44
CA PHE A 121 -15.90 -14.64 -5.48
C PHE A 121 -16.38 -15.44 -4.25
N PRO A 122 -17.62 -15.96 -4.25
CA PRO A 122 -18.20 -16.64 -3.08
C PRO A 122 -17.42 -17.89 -2.62
N ALA A 123 -16.64 -18.51 -3.50
CA ALA A 123 -15.76 -19.65 -3.17
C ALA A 123 -14.40 -19.23 -2.60
N LEU A 124 -14.17 -17.94 -2.37
CA LEU A 124 -12.91 -17.43 -1.83
C LEU A 124 -12.65 -17.99 -0.43
N LYS A 125 -11.45 -18.53 -0.22
CA LYS A 125 -10.99 -18.99 1.09
C LYS A 125 -10.15 -17.90 1.74
N VAL A 126 -10.59 -17.38 2.88
CA VAL A 126 -9.83 -16.42 3.68
C VAL A 126 -8.95 -17.18 4.67
N ILE A 127 -7.66 -16.88 4.67
CA ILE A 127 -6.67 -17.45 5.59
C ILE A 127 -6.03 -16.28 6.36
N LYS A 128 -6.13 -16.31 7.70
CA LYS A 128 -5.50 -15.30 8.56
C LYS A 128 -4.11 -15.77 8.97
N LEU A 129 -3.10 -14.92 8.73
CA LEU A 129 -1.71 -15.14 9.12
C LEU A 129 -1.41 -14.31 10.36
N GLU A 130 -1.71 -14.85 11.56
CA GLU A 130 -1.61 -14.12 12.82
C GLU A 130 -0.28 -14.33 13.54
N GLN A 131 0.46 -15.38 13.20
CA GLN A 131 1.79 -15.61 13.76
C GLN A 131 2.82 -14.67 13.12
N ASN A 132 3.47 -13.88 13.96
CA ASN A 132 4.52 -12.96 13.57
C ASN A 132 5.89 -13.53 13.90
N TYR A 133 6.78 -13.56 12.91
CA TYR A 133 8.14 -14.09 13.01
C TYR A 133 9.22 -13.00 13.08
N ARG A 134 8.81 -11.73 13.05
CA ARG A 134 9.71 -10.56 13.01
C ARG A 134 9.95 -9.97 14.40
N SER A 135 8.90 -9.85 15.19
CA SER A 135 8.89 -9.02 16.39
C SER A 135 8.62 -9.81 17.64
N SER A 136 9.24 -9.37 18.76
CA SER A 136 8.99 -9.94 20.09
C SER A 136 7.59 -9.61 20.61
N GLY A 137 7.15 -10.34 21.63
CA GLY A 137 5.82 -10.21 22.21
C GLY A 137 5.49 -8.81 22.75
N ARG A 138 6.49 -8.05 23.29
CA ARG A 138 6.25 -6.67 23.77
C ARG A 138 5.92 -5.73 22.63
N ILE A 139 6.63 -5.84 21.51
CA ILE A 139 6.37 -5.02 20.32
C ILE A 139 4.96 -5.31 19.80
N LEU A 140 4.61 -6.60 19.65
CA LEU A 140 3.29 -6.99 19.17
C LEU A 140 2.17 -6.60 20.13
N LYS A 141 2.40 -6.66 21.45
CA LYS A 141 1.42 -6.16 22.41
C LYS A 141 1.15 -4.68 22.25
N ALA A 142 2.18 -3.87 22.09
CA ALA A 142 2.03 -2.44 21.83
C ALA A 142 1.33 -2.16 20.50
N ALA A 143 1.71 -2.88 19.44
CA ALA A 143 1.09 -2.77 18.11
C ALA A 143 -0.39 -3.16 18.13
N ASN A 144 -0.74 -4.29 18.77
CA ASN A 144 -2.13 -4.72 18.90
C ASN A 144 -2.99 -3.72 19.68
N ILE A 145 -2.45 -3.10 20.74
CA ILE A 145 -3.17 -2.06 21.49
C ILE A 145 -3.37 -0.81 20.63
N LEU A 146 -2.35 -0.40 19.91
CA LEU A 146 -2.44 0.78 19.03
C LEU A 146 -3.48 0.58 17.93
N ILE A 147 -3.41 -0.55 17.23
CA ILE A 147 -4.26 -0.81 16.07
C ILE A 147 -5.72 -1.10 16.47
N ALA A 148 -5.98 -1.56 17.69
CA ALA A 148 -7.33 -1.78 18.20
C ALA A 148 -8.19 -0.50 18.26
N ASN A 149 -7.59 0.69 18.10
CA ASN A 149 -8.33 1.94 18.01
C ASN A 149 -8.92 2.19 16.60
N ASN A 150 -8.52 1.42 15.60
CA ASN A 150 -9.01 1.55 14.23
C ASN A 150 -10.18 0.59 13.98
N PRO A 151 -11.11 0.96 13.08
CA PRO A 151 -12.10 0.01 12.57
C PRO A 151 -11.38 -1.05 11.71
N HIS A 152 -11.67 -2.32 11.96
CA HIS A 152 -11.08 -3.42 11.23
C HIS A 152 -12.04 -3.97 10.17
N VAL A 153 -11.49 -4.39 9.03
CA VAL A 153 -12.20 -5.20 8.03
C VAL A 153 -12.23 -6.66 8.48
N PHE A 154 -11.09 -7.14 9.05
CA PHE A 154 -10.96 -8.48 9.60
C PHE A 154 -10.40 -8.39 11.02
N GLU A 155 -11.11 -8.99 11.98
CA GLU A 155 -10.54 -9.17 13.31
C GLU A 155 -9.34 -10.09 13.24
N LYS A 156 -8.20 -9.62 13.75
CA LYS A 156 -6.95 -10.36 13.83
C LYS A 156 -6.17 -9.93 15.06
N ARG A 157 -5.32 -10.82 15.56
CA ARG A 157 -4.44 -10.53 16.69
C ARG A 157 -3.08 -11.18 16.46
N LEU A 158 -2.09 -10.35 16.25
CA LEU A 158 -0.73 -10.83 16.04
C LEU A 158 -0.14 -11.41 17.35
N PHE A 159 0.51 -12.56 17.23
CA PHE A 159 1.27 -13.19 18.30
C PHE A 159 2.64 -13.67 17.79
N SER A 160 3.57 -13.89 18.70
CA SER A 160 4.92 -14.38 18.38
C SER A 160 5.40 -15.38 19.40
N GLU A 161 6.20 -16.33 18.93
CA GLU A 161 6.92 -17.31 19.77
C GLU A 161 8.36 -16.86 20.10
N LEU A 162 8.78 -15.66 19.66
CA LEU A 162 10.12 -15.11 19.93
C LEU A 162 10.33 -14.63 21.37
N GLY A 163 9.42 -15.00 22.29
CA GLY A 163 9.48 -14.55 23.68
C GLY A 163 9.03 -13.09 23.86
N TYR A 164 9.14 -12.60 25.10
CA TYR A 164 8.61 -11.28 25.44
C TYR A 164 9.49 -10.13 24.93
N GLY A 165 10.78 -10.34 24.82
CA GLY A 165 11.76 -9.38 24.34
C GLY A 165 12.11 -8.28 25.36
N THR A 166 12.99 -7.37 24.96
CA THR A 166 13.42 -6.21 25.74
C THR A 166 12.33 -5.18 25.92
N GLU A 167 12.49 -4.28 26.89
CA GLU A 167 11.54 -3.19 27.13
C GLU A 167 11.57 -2.15 26.01
N LEU A 168 10.41 -1.59 25.70
CA LEU A 168 10.30 -0.45 24.80
C LEU A 168 10.74 0.81 25.57
N LYS A 169 11.67 1.57 24.99
CA LYS A 169 12.12 2.85 25.55
C LYS A 169 11.45 4.00 24.81
N VAL A 170 11.02 5.00 25.55
CA VAL A 170 10.53 6.26 25.00
C VAL A 170 11.56 7.35 25.30
N LEU A 171 12.07 8.00 24.27
CA LEU A 171 13.04 9.06 24.37
C LEU A 171 12.36 10.40 24.08
N SER A 172 12.22 11.26 25.08
CA SER A 172 11.71 12.62 24.88
C SER A 172 12.80 13.53 24.36
N ALA A 173 12.51 14.37 23.40
CA ALA A 173 13.44 15.35 22.85
C ALA A 173 12.80 16.74 22.82
N ASN A 174 13.64 17.80 22.86
CA ASN A 174 13.18 19.18 22.85
C ASN A 174 12.95 19.72 21.43
N ASN A 175 13.69 19.16 20.47
CA ASN A 175 13.63 19.52 19.05
C ASN A 175 14.21 18.38 18.20
N GLU A 176 14.19 18.51 16.89
CA GLU A 176 14.64 17.50 15.93
C GLU A 176 16.15 17.18 16.03
N GLU A 177 17.00 18.19 16.31
CA GLU A 177 18.44 17.99 16.48
C GLU A 177 18.72 17.17 17.74
N HIS A 178 18.10 17.52 18.86
CA HIS A 178 18.22 16.77 20.12
C HIS A 178 17.64 15.34 20.00
N GLU A 179 16.57 15.15 19.22
CA GLU A 179 16.04 13.81 18.93
C GLU A 179 17.08 12.96 18.20
N ALA A 180 17.67 13.49 17.12
CA ALA A 180 18.69 12.81 16.34
C ALA A 180 19.93 12.46 17.17
N GLU A 181 20.41 13.38 18.00
CA GLU A 181 21.55 13.16 18.91
C GLU A 181 21.24 12.06 19.94
N ARG A 182 20.05 12.07 20.54
CA ARG A 182 19.66 11.04 21.51
C ARG A 182 19.54 9.65 20.89
N VAL A 183 18.88 9.56 19.74
CA VAL A 183 18.71 8.29 19.04
C VAL A 183 20.06 7.72 18.61
N THR A 184 20.91 8.55 18.03
CA THR A 184 22.26 8.17 17.61
C THR A 184 23.12 7.75 18.81
N GLY A 185 23.08 8.51 19.91
CA GLY A 185 23.80 8.20 21.14
C GLY A 185 23.39 6.87 21.76
N GLU A 186 22.08 6.59 21.86
CA GLU A 186 21.56 5.29 22.32
C GLU A 186 22.00 4.13 21.43
N LEU A 187 21.99 4.32 20.12
CA LEU A 187 22.43 3.30 19.16
C LEU A 187 23.93 2.99 19.35
N ILE A 188 24.78 4.03 19.42
CA ILE A 188 26.22 3.88 19.62
C ILE A 188 26.53 3.20 20.96
N ALA A 189 25.87 3.62 22.04
CA ALA A 189 26.03 3.02 23.34
C ALA A 189 25.62 1.53 23.34
N HIS A 190 24.47 1.20 22.73
CA HIS A 190 24.01 -0.17 22.60
C HIS A 190 24.96 -1.02 21.76
N HIS A 191 25.44 -0.50 20.64
CA HIS A 191 26.42 -1.15 19.78
C HIS A 191 27.71 -1.50 20.56
N PHE A 192 28.24 -0.55 21.32
CA PHE A 192 29.46 -0.74 22.10
C PHE A 192 29.28 -1.79 23.21
N VAL A 193 28.21 -1.68 23.98
CA VAL A 193 27.92 -2.57 25.12
C VAL A 193 27.63 -4.00 24.67
N ASN A 194 26.84 -4.17 23.60
CA ASN A 194 26.36 -5.49 23.16
C ASN A 194 27.19 -6.09 22.02
N LYS A 195 28.25 -5.40 21.57
CA LYS A 195 29.13 -5.83 20.48
C LYS A 195 28.37 -6.21 19.19
N THR A 196 27.27 -5.51 18.92
CA THR A 196 26.43 -5.68 17.74
C THR A 196 27.08 -5.00 16.52
N GLN A 197 26.54 -5.21 15.32
CA GLN A 197 27.00 -4.52 14.09
C GLN A 197 26.00 -3.44 13.69
N TYR A 198 26.44 -2.39 13.03
CA TYR A 198 25.54 -1.31 12.57
C TYR A 198 24.42 -1.82 11.63
N LYS A 199 24.65 -2.86 10.88
CA LYS A 199 23.61 -3.52 10.06
C LYS A 199 22.46 -4.15 10.85
N ASP A 200 22.64 -4.34 12.18
CA ASP A 200 21.62 -4.93 13.05
C ASP A 200 20.59 -3.87 13.51
N TYR A 201 20.79 -2.59 13.13
CA TYR A 201 19.93 -1.48 13.50
C TYR A 201 19.22 -0.90 12.29
N ALA A 202 18.04 -0.34 12.56
CA ALA A 202 17.31 0.49 11.61
C ALA A 202 16.70 1.69 12.35
N ILE A 203 16.81 2.87 11.77
CA ILE A 203 16.13 4.08 12.25
C ILE A 203 15.02 4.38 11.27
N LEU A 204 13.77 4.31 11.73
CA LEU A 204 12.58 4.60 10.94
C LEU A 204 12.13 6.03 11.21
N TYR A 205 11.84 6.77 10.15
CA TYR A 205 11.39 8.17 10.24
C TYR A 205 10.28 8.44 9.22
N ARG A 206 9.49 9.48 9.46
CA ARG A 206 8.34 9.82 8.61
C ARG A 206 8.73 10.60 7.36
N GLY A 207 9.64 11.56 7.48
CA GLY A 207 10.00 12.49 6.40
C GLY A 207 11.47 12.44 6.04
N ASN A 208 11.80 12.55 4.75
CA ASN A 208 13.19 12.47 4.27
C ASN A 208 14.12 13.57 4.86
N HIS A 209 13.59 14.68 5.37
CA HIS A 209 14.37 15.72 6.03
C HIS A 209 15.03 15.22 7.32
N GLN A 210 14.37 14.34 8.07
CA GLN A 210 14.88 13.76 9.32
C GLN A 210 16.15 12.95 9.12
N SER A 211 16.33 12.31 7.96
CA SER A 211 17.55 11.56 7.65
C SER A 211 18.81 12.43 7.63
N ARG A 212 18.66 13.72 7.30
CA ARG A 212 19.80 14.66 7.28
C ARG A 212 20.29 14.98 8.69
N GLU A 213 19.36 15.20 9.63
CA GLU A 213 19.70 15.48 11.03
C GLU A 213 20.33 14.25 11.69
N ILE A 214 19.78 13.05 11.44
CA ILE A 214 20.36 11.78 11.90
C ILE A 214 21.77 11.59 11.33
N GLY A 215 21.99 11.87 10.03
CA GLY A 215 23.31 11.79 9.41
C GLY A 215 24.32 12.77 10.03
N ARG A 216 23.92 14.01 10.34
CA ARG A 216 24.75 14.98 11.04
C ARG A 216 25.11 14.53 12.46
N ALA A 217 24.15 14.01 13.20
CA ALA A 217 24.35 13.51 14.55
C ALA A 217 25.28 12.27 14.59
N SER A 218 25.24 11.41 13.58
CA SER A 218 26.10 10.23 13.49
C SER A 218 27.57 10.55 13.13
N CYS A 219 27.84 11.74 12.63
CA CYS A 219 29.20 12.22 12.27
C CYS A 219 29.88 13.03 13.39
N ARG A 220 29.19 13.35 14.47
CA ARG A 220 29.71 14.00 15.66
C ARG A 220 30.15 12.93 16.69
#